data_3dc5cbd8e63262758d5f92d3528fc5a1
#
_entry.id   3dc5cbd8e63262758d5f92d3528fc5a1
#
_cell.length_a   1.000
_cell.length_b   1.000
_cell.length_c   1.000
_cell.angle_alpha   90.00
_cell.angle_beta   90.00
_cell.angle_gamma   90.00
#
_symmetry.space_group_name_H-M   'P 1'
#
loop_
_entity.id
_entity.type
_entity.pdbx_description
1 polymer ?
#
loop_
_entity_poly.entity_id
_entity_poly.type
_entity_poly.pdbx_seq_one_letter_code
_entity_poly.pdbx_strand_id
1 'polypeptide(L)'
;MTRINGDQRVQSEVLEGLATAVNHRRWFVELAIPFLGDDPIEVGSGLGDYALEWAPHFGRFTATEADPARLVALKERLDGYERVDIRQMLLPTDEVNTYSGAVSYNVLEHIEDHVAALRSMARLVRPGGRIVLIVPAFPFAMSPVDIATGHVRRYTKKSMRDALTQAGLTIEHLHYANALGLVGYYAATSVFRLTPKEGLMVKLYDRLVLPVTRAAERLVHPPFGQSVFAVARVPEGSG
;
A
#
# COMPACT_ATOMS: atom_id res chain seq x y z
N MET A 1 -0.61 -11.58 -20.89
CA MET A 1 -0.96 -12.01 -19.51
C MET A 1 -0.06 -11.26 -18.54
N THR A 2 -0.60 -10.42 -17.72
CA THR A 2 0.16 -9.73 -16.65
C THR A 2 0.59 -10.78 -15.63
N ARG A 3 1.87 -10.82 -15.30
CA ARG A 3 2.45 -11.81 -14.37
C ARG A 3 2.74 -11.13 -13.04
N ILE A 4 2.50 -11.82 -11.93
CA ILE A 4 2.95 -11.38 -10.62
C ILE A 4 4.47 -11.55 -10.58
N ASN A 5 5.19 -10.45 -10.31
CA ASN A 5 6.64 -10.44 -10.25
C ASN A 5 7.14 -10.94 -8.88
N GLY A 6 8.34 -11.54 -8.85
CA GLY A 6 9.01 -11.97 -7.64
C GLY A 6 8.63 -13.38 -7.17
N ASP A 7 9.29 -13.82 -6.10
CA ASP A 7 9.05 -15.10 -5.44
C ASP A 7 7.86 -14.96 -4.48
N GLN A 8 6.77 -15.65 -4.77
CA GLN A 8 5.51 -15.59 -4.02
C GLN A 8 5.67 -16.08 -2.57
N ARG A 9 6.56 -17.05 -2.34
CA ARG A 9 6.86 -17.56 -1.01
C ARG A 9 7.58 -16.49 -0.19
N VAL A 10 8.60 -15.86 -0.76
CA VAL A 10 9.34 -14.77 -0.09
C VAL A 10 8.42 -13.58 0.19
N GLN A 11 7.50 -13.25 -0.72
CA GLN A 11 6.49 -12.22 -0.48
C GLN A 11 5.62 -12.56 0.73
N SER A 12 5.12 -13.79 0.82
CA SER A 12 4.28 -14.21 1.96
C SER A 12 5.06 -14.20 3.27
N GLU A 13 6.30 -14.68 3.29
CA GLU A 13 7.19 -14.62 4.47
C GLU A 13 7.43 -13.17 4.95
N VAL A 14 7.59 -12.23 4.03
CA VAL A 14 7.75 -10.80 4.37
C VAL A 14 6.45 -10.23 4.94
N LEU A 15 5.29 -10.55 4.34
CA LEU A 15 3.99 -10.12 4.85
C LEU A 15 3.73 -10.65 6.28
N GLU A 16 4.00 -11.94 6.53
CA GLU A 16 3.92 -12.53 7.87
C GLU A 16 4.82 -11.81 8.88
N GLY A 17 6.06 -11.48 8.49
CA GLY A 17 6.97 -10.72 9.32
C GLY A 17 6.47 -9.33 9.69
N LEU A 18 5.79 -8.67 8.76
CA LEU A 18 5.20 -7.34 8.98
C LEU A 18 3.90 -7.37 9.78
N ALA A 19 3.25 -8.52 9.92
CA ALA A 19 2.00 -8.67 10.68
C ALA A 19 2.15 -8.21 12.15
N THR A 20 3.37 -8.25 12.71
CA THR A 20 3.66 -7.81 14.07
C THR A 20 3.74 -6.28 14.26
N ALA A 21 3.84 -5.50 13.16
CA ALA A 21 3.93 -4.04 13.19
C ALA A 21 2.52 -3.39 13.26
N VAL A 22 1.83 -3.61 14.37
CA VAL A 22 0.41 -3.22 14.55
C VAL A 22 0.22 -1.71 14.55
N ASN A 23 1.09 -0.95 15.24
CA ASN A 23 0.97 0.51 15.31
C ASN A 23 1.26 1.16 13.95
N HIS A 24 2.22 0.62 13.19
CA HIS A 24 2.51 1.07 11.84
C HIS A 24 1.30 0.87 10.93
N ARG A 25 0.69 -0.32 10.93
CA ARG A 25 -0.49 -0.64 10.15
C ARG A 25 -1.65 0.29 10.49
N ARG A 26 -1.97 0.45 11.79
CA ARG A 26 -3.04 1.36 12.25
C ARG A 26 -2.80 2.80 11.85
N TRP A 27 -1.57 3.29 11.96
CA TRP A 27 -1.25 4.63 11.51
C TRP A 27 -1.57 4.84 10.03
N PHE A 28 -1.16 3.90 9.17
CA PHE A 28 -1.41 4.01 7.74
C PHE A 28 -2.88 3.83 7.37
N VAL A 29 -3.61 3.00 8.10
CA VAL A 29 -5.07 2.90 8.00
C VAL A 29 -5.73 4.24 8.31
N GLU A 30 -5.40 4.85 9.44
CA GLU A 30 -5.96 6.14 9.86
C GLU A 30 -5.66 7.28 8.87
N LEU A 31 -4.50 7.24 8.20
CA LEU A 31 -4.17 8.23 7.17
C LEU A 31 -5.10 8.14 5.95
N ALA A 32 -5.62 6.98 5.62
CA ALA A 32 -6.41 6.77 4.41
C ALA A 32 -7.93 6.91 4.62
N ILE A 33 -8.45 6.53 5.78
CA ILE A 33 -9.90 6.53 6.08
C ILE A 33 -10.63 7.80 5.60
N PRO A 34 -10.11 9.04 5.85
CA PRO A 34 -10.81 10.26 5.46
C PRO A 34 -11.05 10.42 3.95
N PHE A 35 -10.37 9.63 3.12
CA PHE A 35 -10.37 9.76 1.67
C PHE A 35 -11.13 8.64 0.95
N LEU A 36 -11.54 7.58 1.65
CA LEU A 36 -12.02 6.36 1.01
C LEU A 36 -13.54 6.31 0.76
N GLY A 37 -14.33 7.15 1.48
CA GLY A 37 -15.79 7.17 1.34
C GLY A 37 -16.44 5.99 2.07
N ASP A 38 -17.54 5.45 1.52
CA ASP A 38 -18.44 4.51 2.20
C ASP A 38 -18.38 3.05 1.69
N ASP A 39 -17.91 2.83 0.47
CA ASP A 39 -17.77 1.52 -0.20
C ASP A 39 -16.44 1.46 -0.95
N PRO A 40 -15.29 1.43 -0.26
CA PRO A 40 -14.00 1.42 -0.92
C PRO A 40 -13.54 0.02 -1.31
N ILE A 41 -12.54 0.00 -2.21
CA ILE A 41 -11.80 -1.21 -2.61
C ILE A 41 -10.34 -1.13 -2.16
N GLU A 42 -9.83 -2.23 -1.59
CA GLU A 42 -8.39 -2.44 -1.40
C GLU A 42 -7.83 -3.29 -2.55
N VAL A 43 -6.83 -2.77 -3.20
CA VAL A 43 -6.14 -3.48 -4.29
C VAL A 43 -4.83 -4.05 -3.76
N GLY A 44 -4.75 -5.38 -3.70
CA GLY A 44 -3.61 -6.11 -3.18
C GLY A 44 -3.63 -6.25 -1.67
N SER A 45 -4.66 -6.89 -1.13
CA SER A 45 -4.84 -7.10 0.32
C SER A 45 -3.83 -8.09 0.94
N GLY A 46 -3.10 -8.84 0.13
CA GLY A 46 -2.11 -9.82 0.60
C GLY A 46 -2.75 -10.88 1.49
N LEU A 47 -2.23 -11.00 2.71
CA LEU A 47 -2.78 -11.92 3.73
C LEU A 47 -3.93 -11.30 4.55
N GLY A 48 -4.37 -10.09 4.24
CA GLY A 48 -5.54 -9.45 4.87
C GLY A 48 -5.26 -8.65 6.14
N ASP A 49 -3.99 -8.35 6.44
CA ASP A 49 -3.65 -7.59 7.64
C ASP A 49 -4.26 -6.18 7.66
N TYR A 50 -4.22 -5.49 6.53
CA TYR A 50 -4.87 -4.20 6.37
C TYR A 50 -6.39 -4.35 6.22
N ALA A 51 -6.86 -5.36 5.47
CA ALA A 51 -8.29 -5.62 5.29
C ALA A 51 -9.04 -5.78 6.62
N LEU A 52 -8.45 -6.47 7.60
CA LEU A 52 -8.99 -6.60 8.96
C LEU A 52 -9.10 -5.26 9.70
N GLU A 53 -8.17 -4.34 9.48
CA GLU A 53 -8.22 -3.01 10.08
C GLU A 53 -9.24 -2.10 9.35
N TRP A 54 -9.45 -2.29 8.02
CA TRP A 54 -10.44 -1.53 7.25
C TRP A 54 -11.88 -1.93 7.56
N ALA A 55 -12.15 -3.23 7.68
CA ALA A 55 -13.49 -3.79 7.75
C ALA A 55 -14.43 -3.12 8.77
N PRO A 56 -13.96 -2.73 9.99
CA PRO A 56 -14.83 -2.07 10.97
C PRO A 56 -15.24 -0.64 10.61
N HIS A 57 -14.55 0.01 9.67
CA HIS A 57 -14.73 1.43 9.36
C HIS A 57 -15.75 1.69 8.25
N PHE A 58 -16.12 0.66 7.47
CA PHE A 58 -16.97 0.83 6.30
C PHE A 58 -18.23 -0.01 6.37
N GLY A 59 -19.31 0.51 5.80
CA GLY A 59 -20.57 -0.23 5.66
C GLY A 59 -20.44 -1.40 4.67
N ARG A 60 -19.61 -1.23 3.65
CA ARG A 60 -19.18 -2.23 2.69
C ARG A 60 -17.72 -2.00 2.34
N PHE A 61 -16.98 -3.06 2.10
CA PHE A 61 -15.57 -3.02 1.76
C PHE A 61 -15.21 -4.17 0.82
N THR A 62 -14.44 -3.90 -0.22
CA THR A 62 -13.97 -4.94 -1.13
C THR A 62 -12.46 -5.15 -0.96
N ALA A 63 -12.05 -6.36 -0.58
CA ALA A 63 -10.65 -6.78 -0.50
C ALA A 63 -10.28 -7.58 -1.75
N THR A 64 -9.13 -7.28 -2.37
CA THR A 64 -8.69 -8.00 -3.57
C THR A 64 -7.26 -8.49 -3.48
N GLU A 65 -6.99 -9.67 -4.04
CA GLU A 65 -5.65 -10.24 -4.13
C GLU A 65 -5.46 -10.90 -5.50
N ALA A 66 -4.26 -10.73 -6.06
CA ALA A 66 -3.94 -11.27 -7.38
C ALA A 66 -3.46 -12.73 -7.31
N ASP A 67 -2.71 -13.09 -6.27
CA ASP A 67 -2.16 -14.43 -6.07
C ASP A 67 -3.24 -15.39 -5.55
N PRO A 68 -3.49 -16.53 -6.23
CA PRO A 68 -4.53 -17.46 -5.81
C PRO A 68 -4.31 -18.09 -4.43
N ALA A 69 -3.06 -18.32 -4.03
CA ALA A 69 -2.78 -18.93 -2.72
C ALA A 69 -3.03 -17.92 -1.58
N ARG A 70 -2.59 -16.67 -1.76
CA ARG A 70 -2.91 -15.60 -0.80
C ARG A 70 -4.39 -15.25 -0.78
N LEU A 71 -5.09 -15.37 -1.92
CA LEU A 71 -6.54 -15.18 -1.97
C LEU A 71 -7.28 -16.20 -1.10
N VAL A 72 -6.82 -17.46 -1.05
CA VAL A 72 -7.37 -18.48 -0.13
C VAL A 72 -7.17 -18.07 1.31
N ALA A 73 -5.94 -17.70 1.69
CA ALA A 73 -5.62 -17.25 3.04
C ALA A 73 -6.41 -15.97 3.44
N LEU A 74 -6.58 -15.04 2.49
CA LEU A 74 -7.40 -13.84 2.67
C LEU A 74 -8.86 -14.17 2.99
N LYS A 75 -9.44 -15.14 2.26
CA LYS A 75 -10.81 -15.60 2.50
C LYS A 75 -10.98 -16.28 3.85
N GLU A 76 -10.05 -17.14 4.23
CA GLU A 76 -10.04 -17.78 5.54
C GLU A 76 -9.94 -16.76 6.68
N ARG A 77 -9.10 -15.74 6.50
CA ARG A 77 -8.85 -14.73 7.52
C ARG A 77 -10.01 -13.74 7.71
N LEU A 78 -10.76 -13.48 6.66
CA LEU A 78 -11.93 -12.60 6.67
C LEU A 78 -13.24 -13.36 6.77
N ASP A 79 -13.20 -14.67 7.05
CA ASP A 79 -14.39 -15.46 7.29
C ASP A 79 -15.21 -14.87 8.45
N GLY A 80 -16.52 -14.75 8.26
CA GLY A 80 -17.44 -14.11 9.22
C GLY A 80 -17.54 -12.57 9.13
N TYR A 81 -16.76 -11.91 8.27
CA TYR A 81 -16.93 -10.47 7.99
C TYR A 81 -17.92 -10.24 6.84
N GLU A 82 -19.23 -10.34 7.12
CA GLU A 82 -20.31 -10.29 6.11
C GLU A 82 -20.32 -9.02 5.23
N ARG A 83 -19.67 -7.94 5.68
CA ARG A 83 -19.59 -6.66 4.95
C ARG A 83 -18.37 -6.56 4.03
N VAL A 84 -17.53 -7.59 4.01
CA VAL A 84 -16.32 -7.64 3.20
C VAL A 84 -16.54 -8.55 2.00
N ASP A 85 -16.49 -7.97 0.82
CA ASP A 85 -16.48 -8.71 -0.44
C ASP A 85 -15.02 -9.06 -0.82
N ILE A 86 -14.77 -10.32 -1.18
CA ILE A 86 -13.40 -10.79 -1.46
C ILE A 86 -13.33 -11.35 -2.87
N ARG A 87 -12.44 -10.78 -3.69
CA ARG A 87 -12.30 -11.22 -5.08
C ARG A 87 -10.85 -11.24 -5.55
N GLN A 88 -10.62 -12.06 -6.56
CA GLN A 88 -9.33 -12.02 -7.27
C GLN A 88 -9.28 -10.83 -8.20
N MET A 89 -8.18 -10.07 -8.17
CA MET A 89 -7.94 -8.97 -9.09
C MET A 89 -6.44 -8.82 -9.36
N LEU A 90 -6.09 -8.72 -10.63
CA LEU A 90 -4.74 -8.43 -11.10
C LEU A 90 -4.76 -7.13 -11.91
N LEU A 91 -3.88 -6.18 -11.58
CA LEU A 91 -3.71 -4.94 -12.34
C LEU A 91 -2.62 -5.08 -13.43
N PRO A 92 -2.78 -4.36 -14.55
CA PRO A 92 -3.95 -3.59 -14.96
C PRO A 92 -5.16 -4.47 -15.29
N THR A 93 -6.36 -3.97 -15.03
CA THR A 93 -7.65 -4.61 -15.33
C THR A 93 -8.50 -3.72 -16.23
N ASP A 94 -9.38 -4.33 -17.02
CA ASP A 94 -10.39 -3.62 -17.82
C ASP A 94 -11.72 -3.44 -17.08
N GLU A 95 -11.81 -3.91 -15.83
CA GLU A 95 -12.98 -3.72 -15.01
C GLU A 95 -13.29 -2.24 -14.80
N VAL A 96 -14.57 -1.92 -14.83
CA VAL A 96 -15.11 -0.60 -14.49
C VAL A 96 -16.09 -0.79 -13.35
N ASN A 97 -15.97 0.04 -12.34
CA ASN A 97 -16.87 0.00 -11.20
C ASN A 97 -17.06 1.42 -10.63
N THR A 98 -17.83 1.52 -9.56
CA THR A 98 -18.21 2.78 -8.94
C THR A 98 -17.92 2.78 -7.44
N TYR A 99 -16.78 2.21 -7.02
CA TYR A 99 -16.33 2.28 -5.64
C TYR A 99 -16.16 3.73 -5.17
N SER A 100 -16.40 3.98 -3.89
CA SER A 100 -16.25 5.33 -3.33
C SER A 100 -14.80 5.82 -3.34
N GLY A 101 -13.85 4.91 -3.21
CA GLY A 101 -12.42 5.14 -3.25
C GLY A 101 -11.65 3.84 -3.43
N ALA A 102 -10.37 3.96 -3.67
CA ALA A 102 -9.46 2.82 -3.72
C ALA A 102 -8.26 3.05 -2.80
N VAL A 103 -7.78 2.00 -2.17
CA VAL A 103 -6.53 2.00 -1.42
C VAL A 103 -5.62 0.88 -1.94
N SER A 104 -4.32 1.17 -2.05
CA SER A 104 -3.34 0.17 -2.47
C SER A 104 -1.99 0.46 -1.80
N TYR A 105 -1.55 -0.47 -0.98
CA TYR A 105 -0.34 -0.35 -0.18
C TYR A 105 0.68 -1.40 -0.56
N ASN A 106 1.86 -0.95 -0.97
CA ASN A 106 2.99 -1.79 -1.38
C ASN A 106 2.61 -2.81 -2.48
N VAL A 107 1.99 -2.31 -3.54
CA VAL A 107 1.59 -3.10 -4.73
C VAL A 107 2.17 -2.52 -6.00
N LEU A 108 2.12 -1.19 -6.16
CA LEU A 108 2.43 -0.51 -7.42
C LEU A 108 3.90 -0.68 -7.83
N GLU A 109 4.80 -0.90 -6.86
CA GLU A 109 6.22 -1.20 -7.08
C GLU A 109 6.48 -2.53 -7.75
N HIS A 110 5.52 -3.46 -7.72
CA HIS A 110 5.61 -4.78 -8.36
C HIS A 110 5.13 -4.76 -9.81
N ILE A 111 4.44 -3.69 -10.26
CA ILE A 111 3.81 -3.62 -11.57
C ILE A 111 4.68 -2.85 -12.55
N GLU A 112 5.09 -3.48 -13.66
CA GLU A 112 5.94 -2.83 -14.66
C GLU A 112 5.27 -1.61 -15.29
N ASP A 113 4.04 -1.75 -15.78
CA ASP A 113 3.25 -0.61 -16.27
C ASP A 113 2.36 -0.05 -15.15
N HIS A 114 3.00 0.68 -14.23
CA HIS A 114 2.33 1.30 -13.10
C HIS A 114 1.35 2.41 -13.50
N VAL A 115 1.56 3.04 -14.66
CA VAL A 115 0.63 4.06 -15.16
C VAL A 115 -0.65 3.40 -15.66
N ALA A 116 -0.58 2.28 -16.38
CA ALA A 116 -1.76 1.51 -16.76
C ALA A 116 -2.50 0.97 -15.53
N ALA A 117 -1.77 0.52 -14.49
CA ALA A 117 -2.37 0.11 -13.23
C ALA A 117 -3.13 1.25 -12.55
N LEU A 118 -2.55 2.46 -12.49
CA LEU A 118 -3.22 3.65 -11.93
C LEU A 118 -4.46 4.04 -12.74
N ARG A 119 -4.41 3.96 -14.08
CA ARG A 119 -5.60 4.16 -14.93
C ARG A 119 -6.68 3.11 -14.68
N SER A 120 -6.29 1.85 -14.44
CA SER A 120 -7.23 0.80 -14.07
C SER A 120 -7.90 1.11 -12.73
N MET A 121 -7.12 1.50 -11.72
CA MET A 121 -7.68 1.91 -10.42
C MET A 121 -8.63 3.10 -10.56
N ALA A 122 -8.31 4.07 -11.44
CA ALA A 122 -9.20 5.20 -11.70
C ALA A 122 -10.57 4.76 -12.27
N ARG A 123 -10.60 3.73 -13.12
CA ARG A 123 -11.85 3.16 -13.67
C ARG A 123 -12.68 2.40 -12.64
N LEU A 124 -12.05 1.91 -11.58
CA LEU A 124 -12.75 1.23 -10.48
C LEU A 124 -13.44 2.22 -9.53
N VAL A 125 -13.05 3.48 -9.54
CA VAL A 125 -13.50 4.50 -8.60
C VAL A 125 -14.43 5.47 -9.31
N ARG A 126 -15.53 5.85 -8.67
CA ARG A 126 -16.47 6.85 -9.20
C ARG A 126 -15.79 8.22 -9.43
N PRO A 127 -16.25 9.02 -10.40
CA PRO A 127 -15.78 10.38 -10.58
C PRO A 127 -15.83 11.17 -9.27
N GLY A 128 -14.78 11.94 -8.98
CA GLY A 128 -14.62 12.65 -7.72
C GLY A 128 -14.13 11.80 -6.54
N GLY A 129 -14.13 10.48 -6.64
CA GLY A 129 -13.56 9.58 -5.62
C GLY A 129 -12.04 9.64 -5.60
N ARG A 130 -11.43 8.99 -4.63
CA ARG A 130 -9.98 9.10 -4.36
C ARG A 130 -9.27 7.76 -4.40
N ILE A 131 -8.02 7.80 -4.79
CA ILE A 131 -7.09 6.68 -4.73
C ILE A 131 -6.02 7.04 -3.71
N VAL A 132 -5.86 6.20 -2.69
CA VAL A 132 -4.83 6.34 -1.66
C VAL A 132 -3.75 5.31 -1.88
N LEU A 133 -2.50 5.75 -1.93
CA LEU A 133 -1.35 4.91 -2.23
C LEU A 133 -0.28 5.06 -1.15
N ILE A 134 0.32 3.93 -0.80
CA ILE A 134 1.59 3.86 -0.10
C ILE A 134 2.53 2.97 -0.89
N VAL A 135 3.72 3.48 -1.18
CA VAL A 135 4.76 2.76 -1.92
C VAL A 135 6.13 3.01 -1.27
N PRO A 136 7.09 2.10 -1.40
CA PRO A 136 8.43 2.27 -0.84
C PRO A 136 9.15 3.44 -1.49
N ALA A 137 9.79 4.25 -0.64
CA ALA A 137 10.50 5.44 -1.07
C ALA A 137 11.96 5.15 -1.41
N PHE A 138 12.50 6.02 -2.26
CA PHE A 138 13.89 6.18 -2.67
C PHE A 138 14.54 4.98 -3.38
N PRO A 139 14.88 5.13 -4.67
CA PRO A 139 15.59 4.10 -5.44
C PRO A 139 16.91 3.65 -4.83
N PHE A 140 17.64 4.55 -4.13
CA PHE A 140 18.90 4.20 -3.48
C PHE A 140 18.73 3.21 -2.32
N ALA A 141 17.53 3.09 -1.76
CA ALA A 141 17.20 2.16 -0.68
C ALA A 141 16.72 0.79 -1.20
N MET A 142 16.79 0.55 -2.51
CA MET A 142 16.52 -0.77 -3.09
C MET A 142 17.44 -1.82 -2.47
N SER A 143 16.86 -2.90 -1.96
CA SER A 143 17.58 -3.94 -1.24
C SER A 143 17.42 -5.30 -1.90
N PRO A 144 18.24 -6.31 -1.53
CA PRO A 144 18.04 -7.69 -1.97
C PRO A 144 16.64 -8.25 -1.65
N VAL A 145 16.04 -7.79 -0.55
CA VAL A 145 14.66 -8.18 -0.18
C VAL A 145 13.65 -7.63 -1.18
N ASP A 146 13.79 -6.36 -1.58
CA ASP A 146 12.93 -5.77 -2.62
C ASP A 146 12.98 -6.58 -3.92
N ILE A 147 14.19 -6.93 -4.35
CA ILE A 147 14.40 -7.71 -5.59
C ILE A 147 13.76 -9.09 -5.46
N ALA A 148 13.99 -9.79 -4.34
CA ALA A 148 13.43 -11.12 -4.09
C ALA A 148 11.90 -11.11 -4.05
N THR A 149 11.30 -10.05 -3.47
CA THR A 149 9.83 -9.85 -3.46
C THR A 149 9.28 -9.32 -4.77
N GLY A 150 10.14 -9.01 -5.77
CA GLY A 150 9.73 -8.60 -7.11
C GLY A 150 9.44 -7.11 -7.27
N HIS A 151 10.04 -6.27 -6.42
CA HIS A 151 10.01 -4.83 -6.67
C HIS A 151 10.81 -4.50 -7.94
N VAL A 152 10.20 -3.82 -8.86
CA VAL A 152 10.85 -3.31 -10.08
C VAL A 152 11.25 -1.84 -9.91
N ARG A 153 10.78 -1.18 -8.85
CA ARG A 153 11.10 0.22 -8.52
C ARG A 153 10.83 0.58 -7.07
N ARG A 154 11.40 1.70 -6.67
CA ARG A 154 10.99 2.51 -5.51
C ARG A 154 10.72 3.93 -5.98
N TYR A 155 9.95 4.69 -5.22
CA TYR A 155 9.43 5.99 -5.65
C TYR A 155 10.09 7.16 -4.95
N THR A 156 10.15 8.29 -5.66
CA THR A 156 10.30 9.62 -5.06
C THR A 156 8.96 10.35 -5.20
N LYS A 157 8.77 11.47 -4.48
CA LYS A 157 7.60 12.32 -4.71
C LYS A 157 7.51 12.78 -6.17
N LYS A 158 8.66 13.02 -6.82
CA LYS A 158 8.69 13.41 -8.24
C LYS A 158 8.15 12.27 -9.13
N SER A 159 8.72 11.06 -9.02
CA SER A 159 8.30 9.94 -9.87
C SER A 159 6.85 9.51 -9.60
N MET A 160 6.36 9.60 -8.36
CA MET A 160 4.95 9.36 -8.07
C MET A 160 4.06 10.44 -8.68
N ARG A 161 4.43 11.71 -8.58
CA ARG A 161 3.70 12.82 -9.23
C ARG A 161 3.61 12.60 -10.75
N ASP A 162 4.72 12.27 -11.37
CA ASP A 162 4.78 12.03 -12.81
C ASP A 162 3.85 10.87 -13.21
N ALA A 163 3.83 9.77 -12.47
CA ALA A 163 2.97 8.62 -12.73
C ALA A 163 1.47 8.96 -12.55
N LEU A 164 1.10 9.65 -11.47
CA LEU A 164 -0.28 10.07 -11.22
C LEU A 164 -0.78 11.04 -12.29
N THR A 165 0.05 12.01 -12.68
CA THR A 165 -0.28 12.96 -13.74
C THR A 165 -0.46 12.26 -15.10
N GLN A 166 0.43 11.33 -15.44
CA GLN A 166 0.30 10.54 -16.69
C GLN A 166 -0.94 9.62 -16.66
N ALA A 167 -1.39 9.20 -15.50
CA ALA A 167 -2.62 8.45 -15.36
C ALA A 167 -3.89 9.33 -15.44
N GLY A 168 -3.75 10.65 -15.50
CA GLY A 168 -4.87 11.61 -15.57
C GLY A 168 -5.50 11.92 -14.19
N LEU A 169 -4.80 11.63 -13.10
CA LEU A 169 -5.27 11.83 -11.73
C LEU A 169 -4.87 13.19 -11.17
N THR A 170 -5.74 13.81 -10.37
CA THR A 170 -5.47 15.07 -9.68
C THR A 170 -4.89 14.82 -8.30
N ILE A 171 -3.68 15.27 -8.03
CA ILE A 171 -2.98 15.04 -6.76
C ILE A 171 -3.52 15.98 -5.68
N GLU A 172 -4.02 15.42 -4.59
CA GLU A 172 -4.47 16.19 -3.41
C GLU A 172 -3.41 16.17 -2.29
N HIS A 173 -2.79 15.01 -2.03
CA HIS A 173 -1.71 14.88 -1.05
C HIS A 173 -0.54 14.10 -1.62
N LEU A 174 0.68 14.53 -1.31
CA LEU A 174 1.91 13.84 -1.71
C LEU A 174 3.05 14.18 -0.77
N HIS A 175 3.39 13.28 0.13
CA HIS A 175 4.47 13.48 1.09
C HIS A 175 5.20 12.16 1.41
N TYR A 176 6.34 12.26 2.06
CA TYR A 176 7.00 11.10 2.65
C TYR A 176 6.41 10.79 4.01
N ALA A 177 6.41 9.53 4.38
CA ALA A 177 5.97 9.05 5.68
C ALA A 177 7.00 8.07 6.27
N ASN A 178 7.04 8.00 7.60
CA ASN A 178 7.92 7.13 8.37
C ASN A 178 9.41 7.44 8.16
N ALA A 179 9.83 8.66 8.52
CA ALA A 179 11.21 9.13 8.34
C ALA A 179 12.23 8.28 9.10
N LEU A 180 11.97 7.98 10.38
CA LEU A 180 12.87 7.14 11.17
C LEU A 180 12.88 5.68 10.70
N GLY A 181 11.79 5.21 10.07
CA GLY A 181 11.72 3.91 9.42
C GLY A 181 12.69 3.76 8.27
N LEU A 182 12.88 4.82 7.46
CA LEU A 182 13.88 4.79 6.40
C LEU A 182 15.29 4.62 6.96
N VAL A 183 15.63 5.36 8.01
CA VAL A 183 16.95 5.29 8.65
C VAL A 183 17.21 3.89 9.19
N GLY A 184 16.24 3.33 9.93
CA GLY A 184 16.34 1.98 10.49
C GLY A 184 16.42 0.90 9.40
N TYR A 185 15.56 0.98 8.39
CA TYR A 185 15.56 0.03 7.27
C TYR A 185 16.88 0.06 6.49
N TYR A 186 17.35 1.24 6.11
CA TYR A 186 18.59 1.40 5.37
C TYR A 186 19.81 0.92 6.16
N ALA A 187 19.89 1.26 7.44
CA ALA A 187 20.95 0.77 8.31
C ALA A 187 20.92 -0.77 8.40
N ALA A 188 19.77 -1.37 8.65
CA ALA A 188 19.64 -2.82 8.76
C ALA A 188 20.02 -3.54 7.46
N THR A 189 19.47 -3.11 6.32
CA THR A 189 19.60 -3.87 5.06
C THR A 189 20.85 -3.55 4.28
N SER A 190 21.31 -2.28 4.26
CA SER A 190 22.43 -1.83 3.43
C SER A 190 23.76 -1.77 4.18
N VAL A 191 23.72 -1.39 5.48
CA VAL A 191 24.95 -1.29 6.29
C VAL A 191 25.27 -2.63 6.98
N PHE A 192 24.29 -3.16 7.72
CA PHE A 192 24.47 -4.40 8.48
C PHE A 192 24.13 -5.67 7.69
N ARG A 193 23.58 -5.54 6.47
CA ARG A 193 23.18 -6.65 5.60
C ARG A 193 22.27 -7.66 6.30
N LEU A 194 21.49 -7.20 7.26
CA LEU A 194 20.51 -7.99 7.97
C LEU A 194 19.25 -8.12 7.09
N THR A 195 18.74 -9.33 6.96
CA THR A 195 17.37 -9.49 6.46
C THR A 195 16.44 -9.11 7.61
N PRO A 196 15.49 -8.19 7.43
CA PRO A 196 14.48 -7.94 8.44
C PRO A 196 13.63 -9.21 8.60
N LYS A 197 14.10 -10.09 9.47
CA LYS A 197 13.31 -11.24 9.93
C LYS A 197 12.51 -10.78 11.13
N GLU A 198 11.35 -11.42 11.32
CA GLU A 198 10.53 -11.29 12.52
C GLU A 198 11.41 -11.14 13.73
N GLY A 199 11.31 -10.06 14.41
CA GLY A 199 12.18 -9.92 15.53
C GLY A 199 11.76 -8.85 16.49
N LEU A 200 12.33 -9.00 17.66
CA LEU A 200 12.30 -8.03 18.75
C LEU A 200 12.53 -6.59 18.24
N MET A 201 13.40 -6.42 17.23
CA MET A 201 13.71 -5.12 16.62
C MET A 201 12.50 -4.46 15.96
N VAL A 202 11.70 -5.19 15.17
CA VAL A 202 10.49 -4.67 14.53
C VAL A 202 9.46 -4.30 15.60
N LYS A 203 9.28 -5.15 16.61
CA LYS A 203 8.37 -4.89 17.72
C LYS A 203 8.79 -3.70 18.58
N LEU A 204 10.10 -3.57 18.85
CA LEU A 204 10.63 -2.42 19.59
C LEU A 204 10.48 -1.12 18.80
N TYR A 205 10.78 -1.16 17.50
CA TYR A 205 10.56 -0.02 16.61
C TYR A 205 9.08 0.39 16.62
N ASP A 206 8.18 -0.56 16.39
CA ASP A 206 6.73 -0.32 16.33
C ASP A 206 6.16 0.23 17.64
N ARG A 207 6.70 -0.20 18.79
CA ARG A 207 6.21 0.22 20.12
C ARG A 207 6.83 1.52 20.62
N LEU A 208 8.10 1.78 20.34
CA LEU A 208 8.84 2.87 20.97
C LEU A 208 9.14 4.02 20.01
N VAL A 209 9.56 3.72 18.79
CA VAL A 209 10.00 4.72 17.82
C VAL A 209 8.83 5.26 17.00
N LEU A 210 7.98 4.39 16.53
CA LEU A 210 6.88 4.75 15.64
C LEU A 210 5.88 5.75 16.24
N PRO A 211 5.45 5.64 17.51
CA PRO A 211 4.55 6.63 18.10
C PRO A 211 5.14 8.04 18.12
N VAL A 212 6.45 8.15 18.39
CA VAL A 212 7.18 9.44 18.35
C VAL A 212 7.25 9.96 16.93
N THR A 213 7.62 9.11 15.97
CA THR A 213 7.65 9.44 14.53
C THR A 213 6.29 9.98 14.08
N ARG A 214 5.22 9.24 14.38
CA ARG A 214 3.86 9.62 14.04
C ARG A 214 3.43 10.95 14.66
N ALA A 215 3.76 11.18 15.93
CA ALA A 215 3.45 12.45 16.60
C ALA A 215 4.17 13.63 15.96
N ALA A 216 5.44 13.48 15.61
CA ALA A 216 6.23 14.52 14.92
C ALA A 216 5.69 14.76 13.50
N GLU A 217 5.37 13.73 12.75
CA GLU A 217 4.89 13.84 11.36
C GLU A 217 3.46 14.38 11.24
N ARG A 218 2.68 14.40 12.30
CA ARG A 218 1.41 15.15 12.36
C ARG A 218 1.61 16.67 12.33
N LEU A 219 2.74 17.15 12.80
CA LEU A 219 3.04 18.57 12.87
C LEU A 219 3.82 19.06 11.63
N VAL A 220 4.73 18.23 11.13
CA VAL A 220 5.60 18.59 9.99
C VAL A 220 5.81 17.36 9.10
N HIS A 221 5.50 17.49 7.82
CA HIS A 221 5.83 16.45 6.85
C HIS A 221 7.35 16.44 6.61
N PRO A 222 8.03 15.31 6.86
CA PRO A 222 9.48 15.24 6.71
C PRO A 222 9.90 15.31 5.23
N PRO A 223 11.13 15.78 4.94
CA PRO A 223 11.66 15.83 3.57
C PRO A 223 12.03 14.44 3.02
N PHE A 224 12.02 13.42 3.84
CA PHE A 224 12.29 12.01 3.49
C PHE A 224 11.45 11.07 4.36
N GLY A 225 11.35 9.79 3.97
CA GLY A 225 10.65 8.77 4.74
C GLY A 225 10.76 7.40 4.07
N GLN A 226 10.39 6.36 4.77
CA GLN A 226 10.41 4.98 4.25
C GLN A 226 9.44 4.79 3.10
N SER A 227 8.34 5.54 3.11
CA SER A 227 7.27 5.43 2.14
C SER A 227 6.91 6.78 1.52
N VAL A 228 6.37 6.74 0.31
CA VAL A 228 5.63 7.85 -0.30
C VAL A 228 4.15 7.58 -0.06
N PHE A 229 3.48 8.51 0.61
CA PHE A 229 2.03 8.56 0.73
C PHE A 229 1.48 9.50 -0.32
N ALA A 230 0.46 9.06 -1.05
CA ALA A 230 -0.23 9.87 -2.04
C ALA A 230 -1.74 9.70 -1.95
N VAL A 231 -2.47 10.80 -2.13
CA VAL A 231 -3.91 10.83 -2.37
C VAL A 231 -4.14 11.55 -3.68
N ALA A 232 -4.80 10.86 -4.59
CA ALA A 232 -5.14 11.41 -5.89
C ALA A 232 -6.64 11.24 -6.17
N ARG A 233 -7.26 12.28 -6.70
CA ARG A 233 -8.68 12.31 -7.04
C ARG A 233 -8.89 11.89 -8.48
N VAL A 234 -9.88 11.04 -8.71
CA VAL A 234 -10.38 10.73 -10.05
C VAL A 234 -11.13 11.96 -10.56
N PRO A 235 -10.80 12.50 -11.75
CA PRO A 235 -11.49 13.66 -12.31
C PRO A 235 -12.99 13.43 -12.40
N GLU A 236 -13.77 14.47 -12.13
CA GLU A 236 -15.17 14.48 -12.50
C GLU A 236 -15.24 14.44 -14.03
N GLY A 237 -15.93 13.45 -14.61
CA GLY A 237 -16.04 13.35 -16.05
C GLY A 237 -16.51 14.70 -16.62
N SER A 238 -15.85 15.16 -17.67
CA SER A 238 -16.39 16.25 -18.46
C SER A 238 -17.74 15.79 -19.00
N GLY A 239 -18.82 16.39 -18.48
CA GLY A 239 -20.18 16.16 -18.98
C GLY A 239 -20.31 16.55 -20.45
#